data_8aad8ab30e5fb337e6f20b5b42eaa9ad
#
_entry.id   8aad8ab30e5fb337e6f20b5b42eaa9ad
#
_cell.length_a   1.000
_cell.length_b   1.000
_cell.length_c   1.000
_cell.angle_alpha   90.00
_cell.angle_beta   90.00
_cell.angle_gamma   90.00
#
_symmetry.space_group_name_H-M   'P 1'
#
loop_
_entity.id
_entity.type
_entity.pdbx_description
1 polymer ?
#
loop_
_entity_poly.entity_id
_entity_poly.type
_entity_poly.pdbx_seq_one_letter_code
_entity_poly.pdbx_strand_id
1 'polypeptide(L)'
;WFFSLLLSLEGSLLAMSGFRLPGVAEPYQEGSSVTCFQGGGAMLMLVIALFWRARKHLSDCCRKAFRNDPSIDDSSEMLSYRTSVWGSVISFLLMVGLMRFVGMSYFVSLVFLLFSVVVFLGLSRIICQAGLPAARAMCIPPVYTVSLLPPNLFNEQGYIALGFQYTWTCELRTSIMSTVGHNLKIQDETRIPAKLLLGSIISAIIVSYVCSASTFIINGYRLGTLNASVSGSGMARWFL
;
A
#
# COMPACT_ATOMS: atom_id res chain seq x y z
N TRP A 1 8.61 8.73 25.62
CA TRP A 1 9.73 9.53 26.05
C TRP A 1 11.08 8.81 25.80
N PHE A 2 11.28 7.61 26.32
CA PHE A 2 12.54 6.86 26.17
C PHE A 2 12.88 6.58 24.70
N PHE A 3 11.95 6.07 23.94
CA PHE A 3 12.12 5.83 22.50
C PHE A 3 12.38 7.12 21.71
N SER A 4 11.64 8.19 22.01
CA SER A 4 11.85 9.48 21.37
C SER A 4 13.27 10.03 21.64
N LEU A 5 13.76 9.86 22.84
CA LEU A 5 15.11 10.28 23.23
C LEU A 5 16.19 9.43 22.53
N LEU A 6 16.00 8.11 22.46
CA LEU A 6 16.89 7.21 21.72
C LEU A 6 16.98 7.58 20.24
N LEU A 7 15.83 7.80 19.60
CA LEU A 7 15.78 8.16 18.17
C LEU A 7 16.42 9.54 17.90
N SER A 8 16.25 10.49 18.83
CA SER A 8 16.91 11.80 18.73
C SER A 8 18.42 11.70 18.88
N LEU A 9 18.89 10.87 19.82
CA LEU A 9 20.33 10.60 20.01
C LEU A 9 20.93 9.91 18.78
N GLU A 10 20.26 8.89 18.25
CA GLU A 10 20.69 8.18 17.04
C GLU A 10 20.79 9.14 15.84
N GLY A 11 19.77 9.96 15.61
CA GLY A 11 19.80 10.97 14.57
C GLY A 11 20.93 11.99 14.72
N SER A 12 21.21 12.41 15.96
CA SER A 12 22.30 13.33 16.27
C SER A 12 23.67 12.69 16.04
N LEU A 13 23.89 11.45 16.46
CA LEU A 13 25.13 10.71 16.27
C LEU A 13 25.42 10.48 14.78
N LEU A 14 24.41 10.12 13.99
CA LEU A 14 24.54 9.95 12.54
C LEU A 14 24.87 11.29 11.85
N ALA A 15 24.21 12.37 12.25
CA ALA A 15 24.53 13.69 11.72
C ALA A 15 25.97 14.11 12.05
N MET A 16 26.46 13.82 13.27
CA MET A 16 27.88 14.09 13.70
C MET A 16 28.88 13.23 12.92
N SER A 17 28.53 12.00 12.54
CA SER A 17 29.38 11.13 11.72
C SER A 17 29.45 11.54 10.25
N GLY A 18 28.70 12.55 9.82
CA GLY A 18 28.62 13.00 8.43
C GLY A 18 27.80 12.11 7.52
N PHE A 19 27.20 11.06 8.06
CA PHE A 19 26.34 10.16 7.30
C PHE A 19 24.94 10.77 7.15
N ARG A 20 24.59 11.14 5.91
CA ARG A 20 23.28 11.69 5.58
C ARG A 20 22.48 10.68 4.77
N LEU A 21 21.39 10.22 5.34
CA LEU A 21 20.37 9.46 4.59
C LEU A 21 19.54 10.42 3.73
N PRO A 22 19.16 10.01 2.51
CA PRO A 22 18.24 10.78 1.70
C PRO A 22 16.94 10.96 2.47
N GLY A 23 16.52 12.21 2.66
CA GLY A 23 15.30 12.59 3.31
C GLY A 23 14.30 13.09 2.30
N VAL A 24 13.03 12.82 2.54
CA VAL A 24 11.91 13.36 1.78
C VAL A 24 11.06 14.20 2.73
N ALA A 25 10.57 15.33 2.22
CA ALA A 25 9.76 16.23 3.02
C ALA A 25 8.43 15.58 3.47
N GLU A 26 7.92 16.00 4.63
CA GLU A 26 6.55 15.69 5.00
C GLU A 26 5.56 16.15 3.90
N PRO A 27 4.47 15.44 3.66
CA PRO A 27 3.85 14.37 4.46
C PRO A 27 4.27 12.94 4.10
N TYR A 28 5.28 12.74 3.30
CA TYR A 28 5.64 11.44 2.70
C TYR A 28 6.53 10.58 3.58
N GLN A 29 7.16 11.19 4.56
CA GLN A 29 8.01 10.56 5.56
C GLN A 29 7.65 11.08 6.95
N GLU A 30 7.44 10.20 7.90
CA GLU A 30 7.22 10.55 9.30
C GLU A 30 8.53 10.42 10.10
N GLY A 31 8.90 11.50 10.78
CA GLY A 31 10.12 11.54 11.59
C GLY A 31 11.40 11.72 10.77
N SER A 32 12.52 11.27 11.32
CA SER A 32 13.81 11.34 10.63
C SER A 32 13.96 10.27 9.55
N SER A 33 14.85 10.50 8.59
CA SER A 33 15.16 9.49 7.55
C SER A 33 15.59 8.16 8.16
N VAL A 34 16.28 8.18 9.31
CA VAL A 34 16.71 6.98 10.02
C VAL A 34 15.52 6.17 10.50
N THR A 35 14.58 6.81 11.21
CA THR A 35 13.35 6.15 11.70
C THR A 35 12.50 5.60 10.58
N CYS A 36 12.45 6.30 9.46
CA CYS A 36 11.74 5.86 8.26
C CYS A 36 12.30 4.52 7.72
N PHE A 37 13.62 4.43 7.53
CA PHE A 37 14.25 3.20 7.01
C PHE A 37 14.26 2.07 8.03
N GLN A 38 14.41 2.35 9.32
CA GLN A 38 14.25 1.37 10.39
C GLN A 38 12.84 0.80 10.42
N GLY A 39 11.83 1.66 10.36
CA GLY A 39 10.42 1.24 10.28
C GLY A 39 10.12 0.41 9.03
N GLY A 40 10.71 0.78 7.89
CA GLY A 40 10.64 0.01 6.65
C GLY A 40 11.27 -1.37 6.77
N GLY A 41 12.45 -1.46 7.38
CA GLY A 41 13.13 -2.73 7.66
C GLY A 41 12.32 -3.62 8.60
N ALA A 42 11.76 -3.06 9.67
CA ALA A 42 10.88 -3.78 10.58
C ALA A 42 9.63 -4.30 9.88
N MET A 43 9.01 -3.49 9.00
CA MET A 43 7.84 -3.88 8.22
C MET A 43 8.17 -4.99 7.21
N LEU A 44 9.33 -4.92 6.55
CA LEU A 44 9.81 -5.98 5.67
C LEU A 44 9.96 -7.31 6.42
N MET A 45 10.60 -7.28 7.58
CA MET A 45 10.76 -8.49 8.41
C MET A 45 9.43 -9.05 8.91
N LEU A 46 8.50 -8.19 9.27
CA LEU A 46 7.14 -8.59 9.64
C LEU A 46 6.44 -9.32 8.48
N VAL A 47 6.55 -8.81 7.26
CA VAL A 47 5.94 -9.42 6.08
C VAL A 47 6.64 -10.75 5.73
N ILE A 48 7.95 -10.83 5.82
CA ILE A 48 8.69 -12.09 5.63
C ILE A 48 8.23 -13.13 6.66
N ALA A 49 8.14 -12.76 7.94
CA ALA A 49 7.65 -13.64 8.99
C ALA A 49 6.19 -14.09 8.76
N LEU A 50 5.34 -13.19 8.21
CA LEU A 50 3.97 -13.50 7.83
C LEU A 50 3.93 -14.59 6.74
N PHE A 51 4.69 -14.42 5.66
CA PHE A 51 4.77 -15.39 4.57
C PHE A 51 5.35 -16.73 5.05
N TRP A 52 6.35 -16.69 5.91
CA TRP A 52 6.92 -17.90 6.50
C TRP A 52 5.91 -18.68 7.32
N ARG A 53 5.11 -17.95 8.10
CA ARG A 53 4.06 -18.54 8.94
C ARG A 53 2.91 -19.09 8.10
N ALA A 54 2.54 -18.39 7.04
CA ALA A 54 1.47 -18.77 6.12
C ALA A 54 1.91 -19.77 5.02
N ARG A 55 3.17 -20.20 4.98
CA ARG A 55 3.74 -21.00 3.88
C ARG A 55 2.94 -22.26 3.50
N LYS A 56 2.37 -22.95 4.49
CA LYS A 56 1.55 -24.16 4.25
C LYS A 56 0.25 -23.76 3.53
N HIS A 57 -0.46 -22.79 4.06
CA HIS A 57 -1.70 -22.26 3.47
C HIS A 57 -1.47 -21.72 2.05
N LEU A 58 -0.39 -20.96 1.84
CA LEU A 58 -0.02 -20.47 0.50
C LEU A 58 0.28 -21.61 -0.48
N SER A 59 0.96 -22.66 -0.01
CA SER A 59 1.21 -23.86 -0.81
C SER A 59 -0.09 -24.54 -1.21
N ASP A 60 -1.04 -24.67 -0.29
CA ASP A 60 -2.35 -25.26 -0.55
C ASP A 60 -3.17 -24.42 -1.53
N CYS A 61 -3.17 -23.10 -1.38
CA CYS A 61 -3.79 -22.18 -2.34
C CYS A 61 -3.20 -22.33 -3.75
N CYS A 62 -1.87 -22.35 -3.86
CA CYS A 62 -1.19 -22.57 -5.14
C CYS A 62 -1.51 -23.95 -5.72
N ARG A 63 -1.50 -25.01 -4.90
CA ARG A 63 -1.83 -26.37 -5.34
C ARG A 63 -3.25 -26.47 -5.86
N LYS A 64 -4.23 -25.86 -5.18
CA LYS A 64 -5.61 -25.76 -5.65
C LYS A 64 -5.71 -24.95 -6.95
N ALA A 65 -4.98 -23.83 -7.06
CA ALA A 65 -5.04 -22.96 -8.23
C ALA A 65 -4.47 -23.62 -9.50
N PHE A 66 -3.33 -24.32 -9.39
CA PHE A 66 -2.64 -24.91 -10.55
C PHE A 66 -3.05 -26.36 -10.85
N ARG A 67 -3.30 -27.17 -9.81
CA ARG A 67 -3.60 -28.61 -9.98
C ARG A 67 -5.06 -28.97 -9.77
N ASN A 68 -5.89 -28.00 -9.33
CA ASN A 68 -7.30 -28.20 -9.02
C ASN A 68 -7.54 -29.40 -8.07
N ASP A 69 -6.71 -29.53 -7.05
CA ASP A 69 -6.73 -30.66 -6.11
C ASP A 69 -8.08 -30.68 -5.35
N PRO A 70 -8.86 -31.77 -5.45
CA PRO A 70 -10.16 -31.85 -4.80
C PRO A 70 -10.07 -32.04 -3.28
N SER A 71 -8.88 -32.35 -2.75
CA SER A 71 -8.67 -32.56 -1.32
C SER A 71 -8.71 -31.25 -0.49
N ILE A 72 -8.64 -30.10 -1.16
CA ILE A 72 -8.63 -28.79 -0.53
C ILE A 72 -10.02 -28.17 -0.67
N ASP A 73 -10.71 -27.98 0.47
CA ASP A 73 -12.03 -27.32 0.51
C ASP A 73 -11.86 -25.80 0.66
N ASP A 74 -12.45 -25.07 -0.28
CA ASP A 74 -12.48 -23.61 -0.32
C ASP A 74 -13.92 -23.03 -0.30
N SER A 75 -14.89 -23.86 0.09
CA SER A 75 -16.32 -23.50 0.10
C SER A 75 -16.70 -22.42 1.12
N SER A 76 -15.94 -22.33 2.21
CA SER A 76 -16.12 -21.33 3.27
C SER A 76 -15.47 -19.98 2.96
N GLU A 77 -14.64 -19.91 1.93
CA GLU A 77 -13.91 -18.69 1.58
C GLU A 77 -14.77 -17.73 0.73
N MET A 78 -14.45 -16.43 0.77
CA MET A 78 -15.12 -15.41 -0.03
C MET A 78 -14.96 -15.65 -1.53
N LEU A 79 -13.76 -16.05 -1.94
CA LEU A 79 -13.37 -16.35 -3.33
C LEU A 79 -12.68 -17.70 -3.36
N SER A 80 -12.88 -18.46 -4.45
CA SER A 80 -12.13 -19.69 -4.63
C SER A 80 -10.63 -19.40 -4.70
N TYR A 81 -9.81 -20.28 -4.17
CA TYR A 81 -8.33 -20.12 -4.20
C TYR A 81 -7.80 -19.96 -5.62
N ARG A 82 -8.44 -20.62 -6.59
CA ARG A 82 -8.10 -20.47 -8.00
C ARG A 82 -8.32 -19.05 -8.50
N THR A 83 -9.49 -18.46 -8.23
CA THR A 83 -9.82 -17.09 -8.62
C THR A 83 -8.90 -16.09 -7.91
N SER A 84 -8.59 -16.30 -6.65
CA SER A 84 -7.72 -15.42 -5.86
C SER A 84 -6.29 -15.39 -6.39
N VAL A 85 -5.70 -16.56 -6.66
CA VAL A 85 -4.32 -16.66 -7.15
C VAL A 85 -4.19 -16.09 -8.57
N TRP A 86 -5.05 -16.52 -9.50
CA TRP A 86 -5.01 -16.00 -10.87
C TRP A 86 -5.39 -14.52 -10.94
N GLY A 87 -6.36 -14.08 -10.16
CA GLY A 87 -6.72 -12.67 -10.05
C GLY A 87 -5.55 -11.82 -9.55
N SER A 88 -4.82 -12.28 -8.54
CA SER A 88 -3.64 -11.58 -8.02
C SER A 88 -2.52 -11.49 -9.05
N VAL A 89 -2.23 -12.58 -9.77
CA VAL A 89 -1.22 -12.60 -10.83
C VAL A 89 -1.59 -11.66 -11.97
N ILE A 90 -2.83 -11.73 -12.45
CA ILE A 90 -3.30 -10.88 -13.55
C ILE A 90 -3.26 -9.40 -13.13
N SER A 91 -3.73 -9.07 -11.92
CA SER A 91 -3.70 -7.70 -11.41
C SER A 91 -2.27 -7.17 -11.28
N PHE A 92 -1.34 -8.00 -10.80
CA PHE A 92 0.07 -7.61 -10.69
C PHE A 92 0.69 -7.33 -12.07
N LEU A 93 0.45 -8.21 -13.04
CA LEU A 93 0.93 -8.03 -14.42
C LEU A 93 0.32 -6.80 -15.09
N LEU A 94 -0.96 -6.54 -14.84
CA LEU A 94 -1.66 -5.37 -15.35
C LEU A 94 -1.07 -4.09 -14.74
N MET A 95 -0.77 -4.06 -13.45
CA MET A 95 -0.11 -2.92 -12.80
C MET A 95 1.29 -2.67 -13.38
N VAL A 96 2.10 -3.71 -13.57
CA VAL A 96 3.42 -3.57 -14.23
C VAL A 96 3.26 -3.02 -15.66
N GLY A 97 2.28 -3.52 -16.40
CA GLY A 97 1.98 -3.06 -17.76
C GLY A 97 1.55 -1.59 -17.81
N LEU A 98 0.68 -1.17 -16.89
CA LEU A 98 0.26 0.23 -16.77
C LEU A 98 1.44 1.15 -16.41
N MET A 99 2.29 0.75 -15.46
CA MET A 99 3.48 1.53 -15.12
C MET A 99 4.46 1.64 -16.29
N ARG A 100 4.60 0.57 -17.04
CA ARG A 100 5.41 0.57 -18.27
C ARG A 100 4.82 1.51 -19.33
N PHE A 101 3.51 1.52 -19.48
CA PHE A 101 2.81 2.40 -20.41
C PHE A 101 3.02 3.89 -20.07
N VAL A 102 3.06 4.23 -18.77
CA VAL A 102 3.33 5.60 -18.28
C VAL A 102 4.82 5.97 -18.38
N GLY A 103 5.71 5.03 -18.76
CA GLY A 103 7.12 5.31 -19.04
C GLY A 103 8.11 4.83 -17.97
N MET A 104 7.67 4.08 -16.96
CA MET A 104 8.59 3.48 -15.98
C MET A 104 9.35 2.28 -16.58
N SER A 105 10.59 2.10 -16.15
CA SER A 105 11.36 0.89 -16.47
C SER A 105 10.75 -0.33 -15.78
N TYR A 106 10.80 -1.51 -16.40
CA TYR A 106 10.30 -2.75 -15.81
C TYR A 106 10.90 -3.03 -14.42
N PHE A 107 12.20 -2.83 -14.27
CA PHE A 107 12.89 -3.08 -13.03
C PHE A 107 12.41 -2.13 -11.91
N VAL A 108 12.31 -0.83 -12.21
CA VAL A 108 11.82 0.18 -11.26
C VAL A 108 10.37 -0.10 -10.87
N SER A 109 9.51 -0.47 -11.84
CA SER A 109 8.11 -0.83 -11.59
C SER A 109 7.99 -2.05 -10.68
N LEU A 110 8.82 -3.05 -10.89
CA LEU A 110 8.81 -4.27 -10.09
C LEU A 110 9.26 -4.01 -8.64
N VAL A 111 10.34 -3.25 -8.47
CA VAL A 111 10.83 -2.85 -7.14
C VAL A 111 9.80 -2.00 -6.41
N PHE A 112 9.20 -1.01 -7.09
CA PHE A 112 8.14 -0.17 -6.52
C PHE A 112 6.93 -0.99 -6.07
N LEU A 113 6.46 -1.93 -6.89
CA LEU A 113 5.34 -2.81 -6.54
C LEU A 113 5.67 -3.73 -5.37
N LEU A 114 6.90 -4.23 -5.31
CA LEU A 114 7.36 -5.05 -4.18
C LEU A 114 7.28 -4.26 -2.87
N PHE A 115 7.80 -3.03 -2.84
CA PHE A 115 7.68 -2.17 -1.66
C PHE A 115 6.23 -1.81 -1.35
N SER A 116 5.39 -1.58 -2.36
CA SER A 116 3.97 -1.34 -2.17
C SER A 116 3.28 -2.53 -1.49
N VAL A 117 3.55 -3.74 -1.95
CA VAL A 117 3.02 -4.97 -1.34
C VAL A 117 3.50 -5.11 0.11
N VAL A 118 4.79 -4.87 0.39
CA VAL A 118 5.35 -4.94 1.75
C VAL A 118 4.66 -3.92 2.66
N VAL A 119 4.54 -2.68 2.23
CA VAL A 119 3.94 -1.62 3.05
C VAL A 119 2.44 -1.89 3.29
N PHE A 120 1.68 -2.22 2.25
CA PHE A 120 0.25 -2.46 2.40
C PHE A 120 -0.07 -3.72 3.21
N LEU A 121 0.63 -4.83 2.97
CA LEU A 121 0.46 -6.07 3.74
C LEU A 121 0.86 -5.88 5.21
N GLY A 122 2.04 -5.28 5.44
CA GLY A 122 2.52 -5.04 6.79
C GLY A 122 1.58 -4.13 7.57
N LEU A 123 1.14 -3.03 6.95
CA LEU A 123 0.21 -2.09 7.57
C LEU A 123 -1.15 -2.75 7.87
N SER A 124 -1.72 -3.47 6.90
CA SER A 124 -2.98 -4.19 7.09
C SER A 124 -2.88 -5.20 8.24
N ARG A 125 -1.76 -5.90 8.34
CA ARG A 125 -1.53 -6.84 9.44
C ARG A 125 -1.50 -6.14 10.80
N ILE A 126 -0.79 -5.03 10.91
CA ILE A 126 -0.72 -4.24 12.14
C ILE A 126 -2.11 -3.73 12.53
N ILE A 127 -2.83 -3.13 11.60
CA ILE A 127 -4.18 -2.59 11.81
C ILE A 127 -5.13 -3.68 12.29
N CYS A 128 -5.18 -4.82 11.60
CA CYS A 128 -6.09 -5.91 11.96
C CYS A 128 -5.74 -6.58 13.29
N GLN A 129 -4.45 -6.71 13.63
CA GLN A 129 -4.04 -7.30 14.90
C GLN A 129 -4.25 -6.37 16.09
N ALA A 130 -3.94 -5.09 15.93
CA ALA A 130 -4.08 -4.10 16.99
C ALA A 130 -5.52 -3.59 17.15
N GLY A 131 -6.42 -3.90 16.22
CA GLY A 131 -7.80 -3.39 16.24
C GLY A 131 -7.88 -1.88 16.04
N LEU A 132 -6.89 -1.29 15.38
CA LEU A 132 -6.84 0.14 15.13
C LEU A 132 -7.77 0.52 13.98
N PRO A 133 -8.46 1.67 14.03
CA PRO A 133 -9.31 2.13 12.93
C PRO A 133 -8.48 2.52 11.70
N ALA A 134 -7.27 3.05 11.91
CA ALA A 134 -6.33 3.42 10.87
C ALA A 134 -4.91 3.50 11.44
N ALA A 135 -3.91 3.26 10.60
CA ALA A 135 -2.52 3.51 10.92
C ALA A 135 -1.80 4.02 9.66
N ARG A 136 -0.67 4.69 9.87
CA ARG A 136 0.16 5.20 8.78
C ARG A 136 1.52 4.53 8.81
N ALA A 137 2.04 4.20 7.64
CA ALA A 137 3.41 3.71 7.53
C ALA A 137 4.40 4.87 7.74
N MET A 138 5.58 4.57 8.25
CA MET A 138 6.64 5.57 8.46
C MET A 138 7.09 6.22 7.15
N CYS A 139 6.97 5.49 6.04
CA CYS A 139 7.34 5.99 4.73
C CYS A 139 6.49 5.31 3.63
N ILE A 140 6.30 6.03 2.54
CA ILE A 140 5.54 5.53 1.39
C ILE A 140 6.43 4.78 0.40
N PRO A 141 5.87 3.84 -0.39
CA PRO A 141 6.64 3.02 -1.34
C PRO A 141 7.52 3.79 -2.33
N PRO A 142 7.09 4.92 -2.93
CA PRO A 142 7.93 5.69 -3.83
C PRO A 142 9.24 6.16 -3.20
N VAL A 143 9.21 6.55 -1.91
CA VAL A 143 10.40 7.02 -1.19
C VAL A 143 11.42 5.90 -1.07
N TYR A 144 11.00 4.69 -0.69
CA TYR A 144 11.90 3.53 -0.66
C TYR A 144 12.50 3.24 -2.03
N THR A 145 11.69 3.33 -3.09
CA THR A 145 12.13 3.07 -4.47
C THR A 145 13.22 4.05 -4.91
N VAL A 146 13.01 5.36 -4.70
CA VAL A 146 13.98 6.40 -5.08
C VAL A 146 15.26 6.32 -4.23
N SER A 147 15.11 5.98 -2.94
CA SER A 147 16.27 5.97 -2.02
C SER A 147 17.16 4.75 -2.19
N LEU A 148 16.62 3.62 -2.63
CA LEU A 148 17.35 2.35 -2.76
C LEU A 148 17.90 2.12 -4.17
N LEU A 149 17.29 2.72 -5.17
CA LEU A 149 17.75 2.55 -6.55
C LEU A 149 18.65 3.72 -6.98
N PRO A 150 19.75 3.42 -7.69
CA PRO A 150 20.62 4.46 -8.19
C PRO A 150 19.93 5.28 -9.29
N PRO A 151 20.22 6.60 -9.37
CA PRO A 151 19.55 7.52 -10.30
C PRO A 151 19.63 7.13 -11.78
N ASN A 152 20.68 6.43 -12.18
CA ASN A 152 20.88 5.97 -13.57
C ASN A 152 19.86 4.93 -14.06
N LEU A 153 19.10 4.31 -13.15
CA LEU A 153 18.01 3.38 -13.52
C LEU A 153 16.70 4.09 -13.87
N PHE A 154 16.61 5.38 -13.54
CA PHE A 154 15.44 6.20 -13.83
C PHE A 154 15.69 7.02 -15.10
N ASN A 155 14.75 6.97 -16.02
CA ASN A 155 14.61 7.94 -17.09
C ASN A 155 13.72 9.11 -16.63
N GLU A 156 13.74 10.24 -17.32
CA GLU A 156 12.91 11.41 -16.97
C GLU A 156 11.42 11.07 -16.80
N GLN A 157 10.89 10.30 -17.76
CA GLN A 157 9.51 9.81 -17.70
C GLN A 157 9.26 8.91 -16.50
N GLY A 158 10.25 8.12 -16.07
CA GLY A 158 10.19 7.25 -14.91
C GLY A 158 10.06 8.03 -13.60
N TYR A 159 10.75 9.14 -13.45
CA TYR A 159 10.58 10.04 -12.28
C TYR A 159 9.19 10.66 -12.24
N ILE A 160 8.70 11.16 -13.37
CA ILE A 160 7.36 11.73 -13.49
C ILE A 160 6.30 10.67 -13.16
N ALA A 161 6.45 9.47 -13.75
CA ALA A 161 5.55 8.35 -13.51
C ALA A 161 5.54 7.93 -12.04
N LEU A 162 6.70 7.89 -11.39
CA LEU A 162 6.80 7.61 -9.96
C LEU A 162 6.16 8.71 -9.12
N GLY A 163 6.28 9.98 -9.53
CA GLY A 163 5.58 11.11 -8.93
C GLY A 163 4.05 10.93 -8.93
N PHE A 164 3.47 10.44 -10.01
CA PHE A 164 2.04 10.14 -10.07
C PHE A 164 1.61 9.01 -9.12
N GLN A 165 2.53 8.09 -8.75
CA GLN A 165 2.21 7.05 -7.77
C GLN A 165 1.97 7.60 -6.36
N TYR A 166 2.44 8.80 -6.05
CA TYR A 166 2.14 9.45 -4.78
C TYR A 166 0.64 9.64 -4.54
N THR A 167 -0.16 9.81 -5.59
CA THR A 167 -1.61 10.04 -5.48
C THR A 167 -2.35 8.94 -4.72
N TRP A 168 -1.97 7.69 -4.88
CA TRP A 168 -2.62 6.55 -4.21
C TRP A 168 -1.77 5.92 -3.11
N THR A 169 -0.46 6.15 -3.08
CA THR A 169 0.43 5.62 -2.04
C THR A 169 0.60 6.55 -0.85
N CYS A 170 0.26 7.82 -0.99
CA CYS A 170 0.36 8.81 0.08
C CYS A 170 -0.68 8.58 1.19
N GLU A 171 -1.90 8.15 0.84
CA GLU A 171 -2.97 7.94 1.80
C GLU A 171 -3.09 6.46 2.15
N LEU A 172 -2.22 5.99 3.02
CA LEU A 172 -2.17 4.60 3.48
C LEU A 172 -3.22 4.28 4.57
N ARG A 173 -3.82 5.32 5.19
CA ARG A 173 -4.78 5.15 6.30
C ARG A 173 -6.07 4.48 5.87
N THR A 174 -6.52 4.74 4.66
CA THR A 174 -7.80 4.25 4.11
C THR A 174 -7.61 3.07 3.16
N SER A 175 -6.60 2.23 3.40
CA SER A 175 -6.34 1.10 2.52
C SER A 175 -7.49 0.10 2.53
N ILE A 176 -7.98 -0.26 1.34
CA ILE A 176 -9.06 -1.25 1.15
C ILE A 176 -8.67 -2.59 1.80
N MET A 177 -7.39 -2.94 1.78
CA MET A 177 -6.88 -4.20 2.31
C MET A 177 -7.09 -4.32 3.83
N SER A 178 -6.86 -3.24 4.60
CA SER A 178 -7.12 -3.22 6.04
C SER A 178 -8.61 -3.28 6.35
N THR A 179 -9.43 -2.57 5.56
CA THR A 179 -10.90 -2.61 5.71
C THR A 179 -11.46 -4.01 5.46
N VAL A 180 -10.98 -4.69 4.42
CA VAL A 180 -11.36 -6.09 4.14
C VAL A 180 -10.93 -7.01 5.28
N GLY A 181 -9.73 -6.82 5.84
CA GLY A 181 -9.25 -7.59 6.98
C GLY A 181 -10.12 -7.44 8.23
N HIS A 182 -10.58 -6.22 8.54
CA HIS A 182 -11.54 -5.99 9.63
C HIS A 182 -12.89 -6.66 9.37
N ASN A 183 -13.41 -6.56 8.15
CA ASN A 183 -14.67 -7.17 7.78
C ASN A 183 -14.61 -8.70 7.86
N LEU A 184 -13.49 -9.32 7.50
CA LEU A 184 -13.28 -10.77 7.69
C LEU A 184 -13.32 -11.17 9.16
N LYS A 185 -12.71 -10.37 10.05
CA LYS A 185 -12.76 -10.63 11.48
C LYS A 185 -14.19 -10.50 12.05
N ILE A 186 -14.94 -9.50 11.59
CA ILE A 186 -16.36 -9.35 11.96
C ILE A 186 -17.17 -10.54 11.44
N GLN A 187 -16.88 -11.04 10.22
CA GLN A 187 -17.54 -12.22 9.66
C GLN A 187 -17.34 -13.45 10.55
N ASP A 188 -16.13 -13.69 11.02
CA ASP A 188 -15.81 -14.82 11.89
C ASP A 188 -16.63 -14.78 13.20
N GLU A 189 -16.82 -13.58 13.75
CA GLU A 189 -17.59 -13.38 14.98
C GLU A 189 -19.11 -13.45 14.75
N THR A 190 -19.61 -12.90 13.64
CA THR A 190 -21.04 -12.78 13.34
C THR A 190 -21.61 -13.91 12.52
N ARG A 191 -20.76 -14.79 11.95
CA ARG A 191 -21.13 -15.91 11.06
C ARG A 191 -21.91 -15.48 9.83
N ILE A 192 -21.67 -14.27 9.30
CA ILE A 192 -22.29 -13.80 8.07
C ILE A 192 -21.75 -14.60 6.88
N PRO A 193 -22.61 -14.97 5.88
CA PRO A 193 -22.14 -15.69 4.70
C PRO A 193 -21.07 -14.89 3.94
N ALA A 194 -19.92 -15.51 3.63
CA ALA A 194 -18.77 -14.87 2.97
C ALA A 194 -19.13 -14.18 1.64
N LYS A 195 -20.04 -14.79 0.86
CA LYS A 195 -20.51 -14.24 -0.42
C LYS A 195 -21.32 -12.95 -0.25
N LEU A 196 -22.15 -12.87 0.81
CA LEU A 196 -22.90 -11.65 1.12
C LEU A 196 -21.96 -10.50 1.51
N LEU A 197 -20.94 -10.81 2.33
CA LEU A 197 -19.94 -9.84 2.72
C LEU A 197 -19.14 -9.33 1.50
N LEU A 198 -18.72 -10.20 0.60
CA LEU A 198 -18.06 -9.82 -0.64
C LEU A 198 -18.93 -8.88 -1.49
N GLY A 199 -20.21 -9.21 -1.66
CA GLY A 199 -21.16 -8.36 -2.38
C GLY A 199 -21.32 -6.98 -1.74
N SER A 200 -21.40 -6.91 -0.42
CA SER A 200 -21.50 -5.63 0.30
C SER A 200 -20.21 -4.78 0.18
N ILE A 201 -19.03 -5.39 0.21
CA ILE A 201 -17.76 -4.69 0.01
C ILE A 201 -17.69 -4.11 -1.41
N ILE A 202 -18.00 -4.90 -2.43
CA ILE A 202 -17.97 -4.44 -3.83
C ILE A 202 -18.98 -3.31 -4.04
N SER A 203 -20.20 -3.45 -3.56
CA SER A 203 -21.22 -2.40 -3.68
C SER A 203 -20.81 -1.11 -2.96
N ALA A 204 -20.22 -1.21 -1.77
CA ALA A 204 -19.73 -0.06 -1.03
C ALA A 204 -18.60 0.68 -1.79
N ILE A 205 -17.68 -0.06 -2.41
CA ILE A 205 -16.60 0.52 -3.23
C ILE A 205 -17.20 1.27 -4.44
N ILE A 206 -18.13 0.66 -5.16
CA ILE A 206 -18.76 1.29 -6.34
C ILE A 206 -19.51 2.55 -5.95
N VAL A 207 -20.35 2.49 -4.92
CA VAL A 207 -21.13 3.63 -4.44
C VAL A 207 -20.20 4.76 -3.97
N SER A 208 -19.19 4.42 -3.17
CA SER A 208 -18.19 5.40 -2.70
C SER A 208 -17.46 6.09 -3.86
N TYR A 209 -17.04 5.33 -4.86
CA TYR A 209 -16.38 5.88 -6.05
C TYR A 209 -17.29 6.83 -6.83
N VAL A 210 -18.53 6.42 -7.12
CA VAL A 210 -19.51 7.24 -7.86
C VAL A 210 -19.84 8.52 -7.09
N CYS A 211 -20.11 8.41 -5.78
CA CYS A 211 -20.40 9.57 -4.94
C CYS A 211 -19.22 10.54 -4.85
N SER A 212 -18.02 10.03 -4.65
CA SER A 212 -16.80 10.83 -4.55
C SER A 212 -16.49 11.55 -5.87
N ALA A 213 -16.55 10.84 -7.00
CA ALA A 213 -16.32 11.42 -8.32
C ALA A 213 -17.37 12.49 -8.65
N SER A 214 -18.65 12.20 -8.39
CA SER A 214 -19.73 13.16 -8.63
C SER A 214 -19.57 14.43 -7.78
N THR A 215 -19.26 14.28 -6.50
CA THR A 215 -19.05 15.40 -5.59
C THR A 215 -17.84 16.24 -6.02
N PHE A 216 -16.74 15.59 -6.42
CA PHE A 216 -15.56 16.28 -6.89
C PHE A 216 -15.84 17.11 -8.15
N ILE A 217 -16.54 16.52 -9.14
CA ILE A 217 -16.91 17.21 -10.38
C ILE A 217 -17.86 18.37 -10.09
N ILE A 218 -18.93 18.15 -9.33
CA ILE A 218 -19.91 19.19 -9.01
C ILE A 218 -19.26 20.38 -8.28
N ASN A 219 -18.41 20.09 -7.27
CA ASN A 219 -17.71 21.15 -6.54
C ASN A 219 -16.68 21.87 -7.42
N GLY A 220 -15.97 21.15 -8.30
CA GLY A 220 -15.05 21.74 -9.25
C GLY A 220 -15.73 22.73 -10.20
N TYR A 221 -16.92 22.40 -10.69
CA TYR A 221 -17.70 23.32 -11.55
C TYR A 221 -18.34 24.47 -10.78
N ARG A 222 -18.79 24.27 -9.53
CA ARG A 222 -19.46 25.31 -8.74
C ARG A 222 -18.49 26.33 -8.12
N LEU A 223 -17.38 25.86 -7.59
CA LEU A 223 -16.44 26.68 -6.80
C LEU A 223 -15.21 27.10 -7.60
N GLY A 224 -14.94 26.42 -8.72
CA GLY A 224 -13.67 26.48 -9.43
C GLY A 224 -12.61 25.65 -8.72
N THR A 225 -11.83 24.90 -9.48
CA THR A 225 -10.85 23.93 -8.95
C THR A 225 -9.75 24.62 -8.12
N LEU A 226 -9.41 25.87 -8.42
CA LEU A 226 -8.41 26.65 -7.70
C LEU A 226 -8.93 27.23 -6.37
N ASN A 227 -10.23 27.43 -6.26
CA ASN A 227 -10.87 28.00 -5.05
C ASN A 227 -11.41 26.92 -4.12
N ALA A 228 -11.56 25.70 -4.60
CA ALA A 228 -11.89 24.56 -3.76
C ALA A 228 -10.71 24.29 -2.82
N SER A 229 -10.88 24.58 -1.54
CA SER A 229 -9.90 24.26 -0.48
C SER A 229 -9.83 22.76 -0.20
N VAL A 230 -9.82 21.95 -1.26
CA VAL A 230 -9.63 20.51 -1.18
C VAL A 230 -8.14 20.27 -0.98
N SER A 231 -7.79 19.39 -0.06
CA SER A 231 -6.40 19.00 0.22
C SER A 231 -5.60 18.60 -1.04
N GLY A 232 -6.29 18.33 -2.16
CA GLY A 232 -5.70 18.14 -3.48
C GLY A 232 -5.10 19.41 -4.11
N SER A 233 -5.57 20.61 -3.76
CA SER A 233 -4.95 21.86 -4.25
C SER A 233 -3.58 22.12 -3.62
N GLY A 234 -3.31 21.54 -2.45
CA GLY A 234 -1.97 21.50 -1.85
C GLY A 234 -0.98 20.72 -2.71
N MET A 235 -1.40 19.62 -3.34
CA MET A 235 -0.51 18.85 -4.22
C MET A 235 -0.16 19.60 -5.51
N ALA A 236 -1.10 20.32 -6.12
CA ALA A 236 -0.83 21.13 -7.32
C ALA A 236 0.22 22.23 -7.06
N ARG A 237 0.28 22.79 -5.84
CA ARG A 237 1.31 23.76 -5.45
C ARG A 237 2.72 23.20 -5.36
N TRP A 238 2.89 21.88 -5.24
CA TRP A 238 4.20 21.23 -5.19
C TRP A 238 4.74 20.84 -6.56
N PHE A 239 3.90 20.86 -7.58
CA PHE A 239 4.25 20.55 -8.97
C PHE A 239 4.33 21.79 -9.89
N LEU A 240 4.00 22.97 -9.39
CA LEU A 240 4.20 24.28 -10.03
C LEU A 240 5.32 25.06 -9.34
#